data_5f5d1b7864ed7c274382c0ae1a1bb037
#
_entry.id   5f5d1b7864ed7c274382c0ae1a1bb037
#
_cell.length_a   1.000
_cell.length_b   1.000
_cell.length_c   1.000
_cell.angle_alpha   90.00
_cell.angle_beta   90.00
_cell.angle_gamma   90.00
#
_symmetry.space_group_name_H-M   'P 1'
#
loop_
_entity.id
_entity.type
_entity.pdbx_description
1 polymer ?
#
loop_
_entity_poly.entity_id
_entity_poly.type
_entity_poly.pdbx_seq_one_letter_code
_entity_poly.pdbx_strand_id
1 'polypeptide(L)'
;FASADGGPPYTSRYDDKIAAIQAVEAIGAAYGIGRDMHVGDTIIGIKGRVGFEAAAPMLIIGAHKFLEKFTLSKWQQYWKDQVAVWYGMFLHESQYLEPVMRDIEAMLESSQRNVNGTVTLELRPYSFSTVGVDSPDDLVKSKLGEYGETQKGWTAEDAKGFIKVLSTPLRVYYGKHQDEENI
;
A
#
# COMPACT_ATOMS: atom_id res chain seq x y z
N PHE A 1 17.10 0.00 -12.41
CA PHE A 1 17.98 0.34 -11.26
C PHE A 1 19.18 1.13 -11.79
N ALA A 2 19.42 2.34 -11.28
CA ALA A 2 20.68 3.02 -11.50
C ALA A 2 21.72 2.46 -10.52
N SER A 3 22.94 2.17 -10.97
CA SER A 3 24.01 1.78 -10.07
C SER A 3 24.40 2.98 -9.19
N ALA A 4 24.90 2.72 -7.98
CA ALA A 4 25.39 3.77 -7.09
C ALA A 4 26.53 4.62 -7.70
N ASP A 5 27.16 4.10 -8.74
CA ASP A 5 28.30 4.70 -9.46
C ASP A 5 27.87 5.49 -10.72
N GLY A 6 26.57 5.80 -10.85
CA GLY A 6 26.04 6.54 -12.02
C GLY A 6 26.00 5.72 -13.31
N GLY A 7 26.11 4.39 -13.22
CA GLY A 7 25.92 3.48 -14.36
C GLY A 7 24.46 3.47 -14.86
N PRO A 8 24.23 2.88 -16.05
CA PRO A 8 22.87 2.77 -16.57
C PRO A 8 21.96 1.97 -15.63
N PRO A 9 20.65 2.26 -15.61
CA PRO A 9 19.71 1.49 -14.81
C PRO A 9 19.77 0.00 -15.20
N TYR A 10 19.61 -0.89 -14.22
CA TYR A 10 19.47 -2.32 -14.50
C TYR A 10 18.21 -2.54 -15.33
N THR A 11 18.37 -2.99 -16.55
CA THR A 11 17.27 -3.36 -17.44
C THR A 11 17.36 -4.85 -17.70
N SER A 12 16.57 -5.62 -16.98
CA SER A 12 16.40 -7.05 -17.24
C SER A 12 14.92 -7.36 -17.28
N ARG A 13 14.49 -8.10 -18.27
CA ARG A 13 13.13 -8.60 -18.38
C ARG A 13 13.13 -10.08 -17.99
N TYR A 14 12.24 -10.43 -17.10
CA TYR A 14 12.03 -11.80 -16.66
C TYR A 14 10.63 -12.24 -17.05
N ASP A 15 10.52 -13.29 -17.83
CA ASP A 15 9.25 -13.92 -18.19
C ASP A 15 8.81 -14.92 -17.11
N ASP A 16 9.75 -15.34 -16.26
CA ASP A 16 9.51 -16.18 -15.08
C ASP A 16 9.51 -15.33 -13.80
N LYS A 17 8.41 -15.42 -13.04
CA LYS A 17 8.21 -14.70 -11.77
C LYS A 17 9.25 -15.10 -10.71
N ILE A 18 9.63 -16.37 -10.66
CA ILE A 18 10.61 -16.87 -9.68
C ILE A 18 11.99 -16.27 -9.98
N ALA A 19 12.41 -16.29 -11.24
CA ALA A 19 13.66 -15.68 -11.65
C ALA A 19 13.70 -14.17 -11.37
N ALA A 20 12.58 -13.47 -11.56
CA ALA A 20 12.45 -12.05 -11.23
C ALA A 20 12.64 -11.79 -9.73
N ILE A 21 11.97 -12.57 -8.87
CA ILE A 21 12.07 -12.46 -7.41
C ILE A 21 13.52 -12.73 -6.96
N GLN A 22 14.16 -13.78 -7.48
CA GLN A 22 15.54 -14.13 -7.14
C GLN A 22 16.54 -13.03 -7.55
N ALA A 23 16.33 -12.41 -8.72
CA ALA A 23 17.17 -11.31 -9.16
C ALA A 23 17.00 -10.06 -8.28
N VAL A 24 15.77 -9.70 -7.90
CA VAL A 24 15.49 -8.60 -6.97
C VAL A 24 16.08 -8.89 -5.59
N GLU A 25 16.00 -10.14 -5.11
CA GLU A 25 16.62 -10.57 -3.86
C GLU A 25 18.15 -10.35 -3.90
N ALA A 26 18.81 -10.84 -4.93
CA ALA A 26 20.27 -10.70 -5.07
C ALA A 26 20.72 -9.22 -5.07
N ILE A 27 19.97 -8.36 -5.77
CA ILE A 27 20.25 -6.92 -5.82
C ILE A 27 20.03 -6.29 -4.44
N GLY A 28 18.86 -6.49 -3.82
CA GLY A 28 18.50 -5.86 -2.56
C GLY A 28 19.33 -6.35 -1.38
N ALA A 29 19.68 -7.63 -1.35
CA ALA A 29 20.51 -8.24 -0.32
C ALA A 29 21.93 -7.63 -0.30
N ALA A 30 22.47 -7.27 -1.47
CA ALA A 30 23.78 -6.60 -1.56
C ALA A 30 23.80 -5.25 -0.84
N TYR A 31 22.65 -4.57 -0.74
CA TYR A 31 22.48 -3.34 0.04
C TYR A 31 22.07 -3.59 1.50
N GLY A 32 21.94 -4.84 1.94
CA GLY A 32 21.47 -5.17 3.30
C GLY A 32 19.98 -4.87 3.54
N ILE A 33 19.21 -4.66 2.48
CA ILE A 33 17.77 -4.39 2.57
C ILE A 33 17.04 -5.65 3.06
N GLY A 34 16.02 -5.49 3.89
CA GLY A 34 15.19 -6.58 4.38
C GLY A 34 15.81 -7.39 5.54
N ARG A 35 16.93 -6.93 6.11
CA ARG A 35 17.50 -7.50 7.34
C ARG A 35 16.76 -6.91 8.53
N ASP A 36 15.98 -7.75 9.22
CA ASP A 36 15.17 -7.31 10.34
C ASP A 36 14.94 -8.44 11.34
N MET A 37 14.36 -8.07 12.48
CA MET A 37 13.94 -8.99 13.52
C MET A 37 12.43 -8.86 13.73
N HIS A 38 11.71 -9.92 13.44
CA HIS A 38 10.28 -10.00 13.72
C HIS A 38 10.02 -10.58 15.10
N VAL A 39 9.15 -9.93 15.87
CA VAL A 39 8.60 -10.44 17.13
C VAL A 39 7.09 -10.52 16.96
N GLY A 40 6.56 -11.72 16.99
CA GLY A 40 5.14 -11.98 16.79
C GLY A 40 4.57 -12.99 17.76
N ASP A 41 3.26 -13.12 17.74
CA ASP A 41 2.55 -14.12 18.52
C ASP A 41 2.32 -15.38 17.68
N THR A 42 2.49 -16.53 18.32
CA THR A 42 2.00 -17.80 17.77
C THR A 42 0.50 -17.92 18.03
N ILE A 43 -0.18 -18.83 17.32
CA ILE A 43 -1.61 -19.10 17.51
C ILE A 43 -1.99 -19.43 18.97
N ILE A 44 -1.05 -19.95 19.75
CA ILE A 44 -1.24 -20.25 21.17
C ILE A 44 -0.81 -19.11 22.11
N GLY A 45 -0.55 -17.91 21.55
CA GLY A 45 -0.24 -16.70 22.32
C GLY A 45 1.19 -16.61 22.86
N ILE A 46 2.10 -17.47 22.41
CA ILE A 46 3.51 -17.43 22.82
C ILE A 46 4.30 -16.51 21.88
N LYS A 47 5.07 -15.55 22.44
CA LYS A 47 5.94 -14.67 21.67
C LYS A 47 7.08 -15.44 21.02
N GLY A 48 7.21 -15.30 19.71
CA GLY A 48 8.35 -15.78 18.95
C GLY A 48 9.22 -14.63 18.46
N ARG A 49 10.51 -14.88 18.30
CA ARG A 49 11.46 -13.93 17.74
C ARG A 49 12.27 -14.59 16.63
N VAL A 50 12.23 -14.01 15.43
CA VAL A 50 12.91 -14.53 14.25
C VAL A 50 13.70 -13.41 13.57
N GLY A 51 15.00 -13.64 13.36
CA GLY A 51 15.79 -12.81 12.45
C GLY A 51 15.63 -13.32 11.03
N PHE A 52 15.50 -12.44 10.05
CA PHE A 52 15.34 -12.81 8.66
C PHE A 52 16.00 -11.81 7.72
N GLU A 53 16.22 -12.25 6.49
CA GLU A 53 16.60 -11.44 5.36
C GLU A 53 15.55 -11.63 4.27
N ALA A 54 14.93 -10.55 3.80
CA ALA A 54 13.82 -10.60 2.87
C ALA A 54 13.82 -9.38 1.94
N ALA A 55 14.89 -9.21 1.16
CA ALA A 55 15.06 -8.04 0.31
C ALA A 55 13.99 -7.95 -0.78
N ALA A 56 13.75 -9.05 -1.52
CA ALA A 56 12.75 -9.05 -2.59
C ALA A 56 11.34 -8.76 -2.07
N PRO A 57 10.82 -9.40 -1.01
CA PRO A 57 9.53 -9.06 -0.44
C PRO A 57 9.42 -7.58 -0.07
N MET A 58 10.41 -7.02 0.60
CA MET A 58 10.40 -5.60 1.00
C MET A 58 10.34 -4.67 -0.21
N LEU A 59 11.17 -4.90 -1.21
CA LEU A 59 11.20 -4.08 -2.42
C LEU A 59 9.94 -4.21 -3.26
N ILE A 60 9.48 -5.43 -3.51
CA ILE A 60 8.31 -5.71 -4.35
C ILE A 60 7.03 -5.19 -3.68
N ILE A 61 6.81 -5.50 -2.40
CA ILE A 61 5.64 -5.04 -1.65
C ILE A 61 5.65 -3.53 -1.52
N GLY A 62 6.82 -2.93 -1.23
CA GLY A 62 6.95 -1.47 -1.15
C GLY A 62 6.64 -0.78 -2.46
N ALA A 63 7.21 -1.26 -3.57
CA ALA A 63 6.92 -0.75 -4.91
C ALA A 63 5.44 -0.91 -5.29
N HIS A 64 4.87 -2.09 -5.05
CA HIS A 64 3.48 -2.38 -5.35
C HIS A 64 2.52 -1.47 -4.57
N LYS A 65 2.70 -1.35 -3.26
CA LYS A 65 1.90 -0.44 -2.43
C LYS A 65 2.03 1.02 -2.88
N PHE A 66 3.17 1.41 -3.41
CA PHE A 66 3.34 2.76 -3.93
C PHE A 66 2.57 2.96 -5.24
N LEU A 67 2.59 1.97 -6.15
CA LEU A 67 1.80 1.98 -7.38
C LEU A 67 0.29 2.04 -7.08
N GLU A 68 -0.18 1.29 -6.08
CA GLU A 68 -1.57 1.31 -5.65
C GLU A 68 -2.07 2.71 -5.24
N LYS A 69 -1.21 3.56 -4.68
CA LYS A 69 -1.58 4.95 -4.34
C LYS A 69 -1.93 5.79 -5.56
N PHE A 70 -1.41 5.43 -6.74
CA PHE A 70 -1.69 6.13 -7.98
C PHE A 70 -2.89 5.56 -8.74
N THR A 71 -3.21 4.29 -8.53
CA THR A 71 -4.19 3.56 -9.36
C THR A 71 -5.47 3.18 -8.64
N LEU A 72 -5.47 3.13 -7.32
CA LEU A 72 -6.65 2.80 -6.52
C LEU A 72 -7.32 4.05 -5.95
N SER A 73 -8.65 4.00 -5.86
CA SER A 73 -9.40 5.00 -5.11
C SER A 73 -9.10 4.90 -3.61
N LYS A 74 -9.38 5.98 -2.87
CA LYS A 74 -9.21 6.05 -1.40
C LYS A 74 -9.81 4.84 -0.68
N TRP A 75 -11.04 4.46 -1.03
CA TRP A 75 -11.75 3.38 -0.35
C TRP A 75 -11.29 1.98 -0.79
N GLN A 76 -10.84 1.82 -2.04
CA GLN A 76 -10.20 0.59 -2.48
C GLN A 76 -8.91 0.31 -1.70
N GLN A 77 -8.03 1.32 -1.55
CA GLN A 77 -6.81 1.18 -0.74
C GLN A 77 -7.13 0.79 0.70
N TYR A 78 -8.07 1.52 1.33
CA TYR A 78 -8.44 1.27 2.72
C TYR A 78 -8.92 -0.17 2.94
N TRP A 79 -9.90 -0.62 2.16
CA TRP A 79 -10.46 -1.97 2.31
C TRP A 79 -9.47 -3.06 1.93
N LYS A 80 -8.70 -2.86 0.87
CA LYS A 80 -7.65 -3.79 0.46
C LYS A 80 -6.62 -4.00 1.59
N ASP A 81 -6.17 -2.94 2.24
CA ASP A 81 -5.22 -3.05 3.35
C ASP A 81 -5.82 -3.78 4.55
N GLN A 82 -7.10 -3.55 4.86
CA GLN A 82 -7.79 -4.27 5.95
C GLN A 82 -7.85 -5.78 5.67
N VAL A 83 -8.35 -6.16 4.51
CA VAL A 83 -8.50 -7.60 4.19
C VAL A 83 -7.15 -8.30 3.98
N ALA A 84 -6.13 -7.59 3.53
CA ALA A 84 -4.78 -8.14 3.35
C ALA A 84 -4.15 -8.56 4.70
N VAL A 85 -4.40 -7.81 5.77
CA VAL A 85 -3.95 -8.18 7.12
C VAL A 85 -4.59 -9.49 7.56
N TRP A 86 -5.91 -9.62 7.38
CA TRP A 86 -6.64 -10.84 7.72
C TRP A 86 -6.21 -12.03 6.85
N TYR A 87 -6.01 -11.80 5.56
CA TYR A 87 -5.49 -12.83 4.66
C TYR A 87 -4.14 -13.37 5.13
N GLY A 88 -3.22 -12.46 5.47
CA GLY A 88 -1.90 -12.83 6.00
C GLY A 88 -1.99 -13.60 7.32
N MET A 89 -2.88 -13.21 8.21
CA MET A 89 -3.09 -13.89 9.50
C MET A 89 -3.63 -15.31 9.30
N PHE A 90 -4.68 -15.49 8.52
CA PHE A 90 -5.23 -16.82 8.22
C PHE A 90 -4.21 -17.73 7.56
N LEU A 91 -3.40 -17.16 6.64
CA LEU A 91 -2.34 -17.93 5.98
C LEU A 91 -1.25 -18.36 6.98
N HIS A 92 -0.83 -17.44 7.86
CA HIS A 92 0.16 -17.70 8.90
C HIS A 92 -0.30 -18.79 9.88
N GLU A 93 -1.58 -18.81 10.24
CA GLU A 93 -2.19 -19.75 11.15
C GLU A 93 -2.67 -21.06 10.48
N SER A 94 -2.26 -21.31 9.24
CA SER A 94 -2.63 -22.51 8.47
C SER A 94 -4.14 -22.67 8.20
N GLN A 95 -4.88 -21.56 8.19
CA GLN A 95 -6.33 -21.53 7.95
C GLN A 95 -6.68 -21.25 6.48
N TYR A 96 -5.80 -21.61 5.55
CA TYR A 96 -5.98 -21.36 4.11
C TYR A 96 -7.27 -21.95 3.52
N LEU A 97 -7.79 -23.02 4.12
CA LEU A 97 -9.01 -23.69 3.64
C LEU A 97 -10.30 -23.04 4.17
N GLU A 98 -10.22 -22.01 5.00
CA GLU A 98 -11.40 -21.25 5.42
C GLU A 98 -12.09 -20.63 4.19
N PRO A 99 -13.43 -20.77 4.05
CA PRO A 99 -14.16 -20.27 2.90
C PRO A 99 -13.95 -18.77 2.65
N VAL A 100 -13.85 -17.96 3.71
CA VAL A 100 -13.60 -16.51 3.65
C VAL A 100 -12.30 -16.16 2.91
N MET A 101 -11.33 -17.08 2.86
CA MET A 101 -10.09 -16.85 2.09
C MET A 101 -10.38 -16.67 0.60
N ARG A 102 -11.35 -17.40 0.06
CA ARG A 102 -11.78 -17.28 -1.36
C ARG A 102 -12.49 -15.96 -1.61
N ASP A 103 -13.28 -15.49 -0.65
CA ASP A 103 -13.95 -14.19 -0.73
C ASP A 103 -12.93 -13.04 -0.72
N ILE A 104 -11.94 -13.12 0.17
CA ILE A 104 -10.84 -12.15 0.23
C ILE A 104 -10.02 -12.16 -1.06
N GLU A 105 -9.65 -13.32 -1.58
CA GLU A 105 -8.91 -13.44 -2.85
C GLU A 105 -9.68 -12.80 -4.01
N ALA A 106 -10.98 -13.06 -4.12
CA ALA A 106 -11.81 -12.46 -5.15
C ALA A 106 -11.85 -10.93 -5.04
N MET A 107 -11.91 -10.39 -3.83
CA MET A 107 -11.83 -8.95 -3.59
C MET A 107 -10.45 -8.39 -3.97
N LEU A 108 -9.37 -9.06 -3.55
CA LEU A 108 -8.00 -8.64 -3.88
C LEU A 108 -7.79 -8.64 -5.39
N GLU A 109 -8.14 -9.71 -6.10
CA GLU A 109 -8.06 -9.81 -7.55
C GLU A 109 -8.85 -8.70 -8.25
N SER A 110 -10.07 -8.44 -7.80
CA SER A 110 -10.91 -7.36 -8.34
C SER A 110 -10.25 -5.99 -8.16
N SER A 111 -9.63 -5.74 -7.01
CA SER A 111 -8.96 -4.47 -6.72
C SER A 111 -7.73 -4.25 -7.61
N GLN A 112 -7.07 -5.31 -8.03
CA GLN A 112 -5.80 -5.25 -8.75
C GLN A 112 -5.94 -5.09 -10.28
N ARG A 113 -7.15 -5.05 -10.83
CA ARG A 113 -7.37 -5.01 -12.29
C ARG A 113 -6.68 -3.85 -12.99
N ASN A 114 -6.61 -2.70 -12.33
CA ASN A 114 -6.01 -1.47 -12.87
C ASN A 114 -4.69 -1.11 -12.17
N VAL A 115 -4.14 -2.02 -11.35
CA VAL A 115 -2.83 -1.81 -10.73
C VAL A 115 -1.75 -2.32 -11.67
N ASN A 116 -1.40 -1.48 -12.63
CA ASN A 116 -0.44 -1.79 -13.68
C ASN A 116 0.48 -0.59 -13.90
N GLY A 117 1.78 -0.84 -14.05
CA GLY A 117 2.75 0.23 -14.26
C GLY A 117 4.18 -0.15 -13.91
N THR A 118 5.04 0.84 -14.01
CA THR A 118 6.46 0.75 -13.66
C THR A 118 6.75 1.61 -12.43
N VAL A 119 7.46 1.04 -11.47
CA VAL A 119 7.92 1.75 -10.27
C VAL A 119 9.44 1.77 -10.27
N THR A 120 10.01 2.95 -10.10
CA THR A 120 11.46 3.15 -9.99
C THR A 120 11.86 3.29 -8.54
N LEU A 121 12.78 2.44 -8.09
CA LEU A 121 13.32 2.45 -6.73
C LEU A 121 14.79 2.90 -6.76
N GLU A 122 15.16 3.75 -5.82
CA GLU A 122 16.56 4.04 -5.49
C GLU A 122 16.96 3.21 -4.26
N LEU A 123 18.01 2.41 -4.39
CA LEU A 123 18.54 1.59 -3.31
C LEU A 123 19.74 2.26 -2.64
N ARG A 124 19.77 2.22 -1.32
CA ARG A 124 20.87 2.70 -0.48
C ARG A 124 21.18 1.63 0.58
N PRO A 125 22.36 1.66 1.22
CA PRO A 125 22.63 0.74 2.31
C PRO A 125 21.48 0.74 3.34
N TYR A 126 20.89 -0.43 3.57
CA TYR A 126 19.81 -0.71 4.52
C TYR A 126 18.46 -0.01 4.24
N SER A 127 18.30 0.66 3.11
CA SER A 127 17.07 1.39 2.81
C SER A 127 16.77 1.48 1.31
N PHE A 128 15.55 1.84 0.98
CA PHE A 128 15.16 2.20 -0.39
C PHE A 128 14.12 3.31 -0.40
N SER A 129 14.05 4.03 -1.49
CA SER A 129 13.04 5.07 -1.74
C SER A 129 12.40 4.87 -3.10
N THR A 130 11.11 5.13 -3.21
CA THR A 130 10.45 5.21 -4.51
C THR A 130 10.69 6.59 -5.11
N VAL A 131 11.26 6.65 -6.32
CA VAL A 131 11.63 7.89 -7.00
C VAL A 131 10.83 8.14 -8.26
N GLY A 132 10.03 7.18 -8.72
CA GLY A 132 9.17 7.37 -9.88
C GLY A 132 8.10 6.29 -10.01
N VAL A 133 6.96 6.69 -10.59
CA VAL A 133 5.87 5.81 -11.02
C VAL A 133 5.43 6.23 -12.41
N ASP A 134 5.22 5.26 -13.27
CA ASP A 134 4.55 5.44 -14.54
C ASP A 134 3.47 4.37 -14.73
N SER A 135 2.23 4.80 -14.95
CA SER A 135 1.07 3.93 -15.08
C SER A 135 0.08 4.52 -16.10
N PRO A 136 -0.52 3.70 -16.95
CA PRO A 136 -1.63 4.14 -17.80
C PRO A 136 -2.90 4.44 -16.98
N ASP A 137 -3.02 3.83 -15.78
CA ASP A 137 -4.18 3.95 -14.89
C ASP A 137 -3.95 4.98 -13.76
N ASP A 138 -2.98 5.88 -13.93
CA ASP A 138 -2.61 6.91 -12.96
C ASP A 138 -3.73 7.94 -12.76
N LEU A 139 -4.38 7.91 -11.60
CA LEU A 139 -5.46 8.82 -11.22
C LEU A 139 -4.99 10.25 -10.97
N VAL A 140 -3.71 10.46 -10.67
CA VAL A 140 -3.13 11.80 -10.47
C VAL A 140 -3.07 12.57 -11.80
N LYS A 141 -2.89 11.85 -12.91
CA LYS A 141 -2.91 12.43 -14.28
C LYS A 141 -4.33 12.64 -14.82
N SER A 142 -5.38 12.37 -14.04
CA SER A 142 -6.76 12.54 -14.47
C SER A 142 -7.08 14.02 -14.67
N LYS A 143 -7.64 14.35 -15.84
CA LYS A 143 -8.15 15.69 -16.14
C LYS A 143 -9.48 16.03 -15.44
N LEU A 144 -10.09 15.05 -14.77
CA LEU A 144 -11.39 15.20 -14.10
C LEU A 144 -11.28 15.72 -12.67
N GLY A 145 -10.07 15.69 -12.08
CA GLY A 145 -9.83 16.18 -10.73
C GLY A 145 -8.49 16.87 -10.63
N GLU A 146 -8.50 18.14 -10.27
CA GLU A 146 -7.31 18.92 -9.97
C GLU A 146 -7.25 19.19 -8.47
N TYR A 147 -6.04 19.22 -7.91
CA TYR A 147 -5.83 19.50 -6.50
C TYR A 147 -5.36 20.96 -6.29
N GLY A 148 -5.84 21.56 -5.21
CA GLY A 148 -5.41 22.89 -4.81
C GLY A 148 -6.08 24.01 -5.60
N GLU A 149 -5.35 25.08 -5.88
CA GLU A 149 -5.84 26.32 -6.48
C GLU A 149 -6.31 26.19 -7.94
N THR A 150 -5.86 25.13 -8.62
CA THR A 150 -6.26 24.84 -10.01
C THR A 150 -7.61 24.16 -10.12
N GLN A 151 -8.16 23.68 -9.00
CA GLN A 151 -9.45 23.01 -8.95
C GLN A 151 -10.60 23.96 -9.35
N LYS A 152 -11.41 23.55 -10.34
CA LYS A 152 -12.56 24.32 -10.88
C LYS A 152 -13.88 23.54 -10.85
N GLY A 153 -13.87 22.29 -10.40
CA GLY A 153 -15.04 21.40 -10.40
C GLY A 153 -16.09 21.75 -9.35
N TRP A 154 -15.73 22.53 -8.34
CA TRP A 154 -16.65 22.98 -7.27
C TRP A 154 -16.18 24.33 -6.68
N THR A 155 -17.08 25.03 -6.00
CA THR A 155 -16.87 26.34 -5.40
C THR A 155 -16.75 26.28 -3.88
N ALA A 156 -16.36 27.40 -3.26
CA ALA A 156 -16.33 27.50 -1.80
C ALA A 156 -17.74 27.31 -1.17
N GLU A 157 -18.81 27.74 -1.86
CA GLU A 157 -20.19 27.52 -1.38
C GLU A 157 -20.61 26.05 -1.45
N ASP A 158 -20.17 25.29 -2.46
CA ASP A 158 -20.38 23.85 -2.54
C ASP A 158 -19.65 23.13 -1.40
N ALA A 159 -18.41 23.51 -1.11
CA ALA A 159 -17.66 22.98 0.02
C ALA A 159 -18.33 23.28 1.38
N LYS A 160 -18.82 24.50 1.56
CA LYS A 160 -19.53 24.91 2.76
C LYS A 160 -20.84 24.11 2.95
N GLY A 161 -21.59 23.90 1.86
CA GLY A 161 -22.78 23.05 1.86
C GLY A 161 -22.45 21.61 2.25
N PHE A 162 -21.42 21.02 1.64
CA PHE A 162 -20.94 19.67 1.96
C PHE A 162 -20.55 19.53 3.43
N ILE A 163 -19.71 20.43 3.95
CA ILE A 163 -19.26 20.42 5.35
C ILE A 163 -20.45 20.54 6.32
N LYS A 164 -21.42 21.38 5.99
CA LYS A 164 -22.64 21.55 6.80
C LYS A 164 -23.42 20.24 6.93
N VAL A 165 -23.59 19.51 5.83
CA VAL A 165 -24.29 18.21 5.83
C VAL A 165 -23.44 17.14 6.54
N LEU A 166 -22.14 17.06 6.22
CA LEU A 166 -21.23 16.09 6.80
C LEU A 166 -21.08 16.23 8.32
N SER A 167 -21.19 17.46 8.85
CA SER A 167 -21.11 17.73 10.30
C SER A 167 -22.38 17.34 11.07
N THR A 168 -23.47 16.97 10.40
CA THR A 168 -24.74 16.68 11.07
C THR A 168 -24.65 15.58 12.14
N PRO A 169 -23.99 14.41 11.90
CA PRO A 169 -23.85 13.38 12.93
C PRO A 169 -23.11 13.89 14.18
N LEU A 170 -22.06 14.69 13.99
CA LEU A 170 -21.29 15.28 15.11
C LEU A 170 -22.13 16.30 15.87
N ARG A 171 -22.88 17.14 15.18
CA ARG A 171 -23.80 18.09 15.82
C ARG A 171 -24.87 17.39 16.62
N VAL A 172 -25.40 16.27 16.14
CA VAL A 172 -26.38 15.45 16.89
C VAL A 172 -25.73 14.87 18.14
N TYR A 173 -24.53 14.29 18.00
CA TYR A 173 -23.80 13.71 19.12
C TYR A 173 -23.50 14.75 20.21
N TYR A 174 -22.83 15.83 19.87
CA TYR A 174 -22.47 16.87 20.84
C TYR A 174 -23.66 17.62 21.36
N GLY A 175 -24.72 17.84 20.55
CA GLY A 175 -25.97 18.45 21.04
C GLY A 175 -26.70 17.60 22.08
N LYS A 176 -26.49 16.28 22.08
CA LYS A 176 -27.05 15.37 23.08
C LYS A 176 -26.24 15.33 24.39
N HIS A 177 -24.94 15.60 24.31
CA HIS A 177 -23.97 15.45 25.39
C HIS A 177 -23.39 16.79 25.87
N GLN A 178 -24.06 17.92 25.57
CA GLN A 178 -23.56 19.26 25.93
C GLN A 178 -23.40 19.48 27.45
N ASP A 179 -24.09 18.69 28.29
CA ASP A 179 -23.99 18.79 29.73
C ASP A 179 -22.86 17.99 30.37
N GLU A 180 -22.14 17.18 29.59
CA GLU A 180 -21.09 16.30 30.08
C GLU A 180 -19.66 16.86 29.84
N GLU A 181 -19.52 17.91 29.05
CA GLU A 181 -18.21 18.50 28.71
C GLU A 181 -18.08 19.95 29.17
N ASN A 182 -17.75 20.12 30.45
CA ASN A 182 -16.91 21.23 30.87
C ASN A 182 -15.45 20.80 30.74
N ILE A 183 -14.95 20.70 29.50
CA ILE A 183 -13.49 20.57 29.22
C ILE A 183 -13.03 21.82 28.51
#